data_72714fe6d87522efde61375d28fa6a66
#
_entry.id   72714fe6d87522efde61375d28fa6a66
#
_cell.length_a   1.000
_cell.length_b   1.000
_cell.length_c   1.000
_cell.angle_alpha   90.00
_cell.angle_beta   90.00
_cell.angle_gamma   90.00
#
_symmetry.space_group_name_H-M   'P 1'
#
loop_
_entity.id
_entity.type
_entity.pdbx_description
1 polymer ?
#
loop_
_entity_poly.entity_id
_entity_poly.type
_entity_poly.pdbx_seq_one_letter_code
_entity_poly.pdbx_strand_id
1 'polypeptide(L)'
;MNSLSGEMLAAIGKAVEDSPRSIDLSGAGERGYCSGADIRELRSLALEDPEAAGDWLDFEYDVDAAIAAVHSGTAHLHGISMGGGLGLALRLKQVEAREDLVLAMPETGIGLWPDVGVSFELSRAPRYVGRHLAMTGASIDAASALWAGLVDEVVDADGNPADVDPVACQLARDAVWIQECYDTDDPVEVCRRLADRPEEAARKTAGHIATRCPLSVAVALAAVIKAESASGLAEVLETDRALGRSFMRDSDFCEGVRAQLVDKDRNPHWSHESLADVPARRVEEMFDPS
;
A
#
# COMPACT_ATOMS: atom_id res chain seq x y z
N MET A 1 -11.41 12.48 5.99
CA MET A 1 -11.61 11.01 5.95
C MET A 1 -10.53 10.35 6.80
N ASN A 2 -10.36 10.80 8.04
CA ASN A 2 -9.41 10.19 8.98
C ASN A 2 -7.98 10.06 8.40
N SER A 3 -7.49 11.08 7.67
CA SER A 3 -6.08 11.07 7.22
C SER A 3 -5.15 11.21 8.42
N LEU A 4 -4.05 10.48 8.38
CA LEU A 4 -3.08 10.43 9.47
C LEU A 4 -2.16 11.66 9.39
N SER A 5 -2.35 12.61 10.29
CA SER A 5 -1.39 13.68 10.55
C SER A 5 -0.37 13.21 11.60
N GLY A 6 0.77 13.90 11.71
CA GLY A 6 1.74 13.62 12.76
C GLY A 6 1.14 13.70 14.17
N GLU A 7 0.18 14.61 14.40
CA GLU A 7 -0.55 14.72 15.68
C GLU A 7 -1.43 13.49 15.94
N MET A 8 -2.13 12.98 14.91
CA MET A 8 -2.97 11.78 15.04
C MET A 8 -2.11 10.54 15.28
N LEU A 9 -1.00 10.37 14.56
CA LEU A 9 -0.06 9.28 14.79
C LEU A 9 0.50 9.30 16.22
N ALA A 10 0.87 10.48 16.73
CA ALA A 10 1.33 10.62 18.11
C ALA A 10 0.24 10.23 19.14
N ALA A 11 -1.02 10.60 18.88
CA ALA A 11 -2.13 10.22 19.74
C ALA A 11 -2.40 8.71 19.72
N ILE A 12 -2.30 8.07 18.54
CA ILE A 12 -2.43 6.61 18.41
C ILE A 12 -1.29 5.90 19.12
N GLY A 13 -0.04 6.31 18.88
CA GLY A 13 1.14 5.74 19.56
C GLY A 13 1.01 5.80 21.07
N LYS A 14 0.57 6.97 21.60
CA LYS A 14 0.30 7.11 23.03
C LYS A 14 -0.82 6.18 23.52
N ALA A 15 -1.90 6.01 22.78
CA ALA A 15 -2.97 5.09 23.15
C ALA A 15 -2.50 3.64 23.21
N VAL A 16 -1.60 3.24 22.30
CA VAL A 16 -0.95 1.92 22.30
C VAL A 16 -0.07 1.75 23.55
N GLU A 17 0.74 2.75 23.91
CA GLU A 17 1.56 2.72 25.13
C GLU A 17 0.69 2.60 26.40
N ASP A 18 -0.41 3.34 26.46
CA ASP A 18 -1.34 3.34 27.60
C ASP A 18 -2.16 2.03 27.70
N SER A 19 -2.32 1.28 26.57
CA SER A 19 -3.13 0.07 26.46
C SER A 19 -2.40 -1.08 25.73
N PRO A 20 -1.26 -1.55 26.20
CA PRO A 20 -0.41 -2.51 25.46
C PRO A 20 -1.01 -3.92 25.33
N ARG A 21 -2.11 -4.21 26.02
CA ARG A 21 -2.73 -5.54 26.02
C ARG A 21 -3.79 -5.70 24.92
N SER A 22 -4.57 -4.67 24.66
CA SER A 22 -5.63 -4.73 23.66
C SER A 22 -5.95 -3.33 23.15
N ILE A 23 -6.12 -3.22 21.85
CA ILE A 23 -6.56 -2.00 21.18
C ILE A 23 -7.47 -2.37 20.01
N ASP A 24 -8.59 -1.66 19.90
CA ASP A 24 -9.46 -1.76 18.72
C ASP A 24 -9.39 -0.45 17.94
N LEU A 25 -9.28 -0.55 16.61
CA LEU A 25 -9.19 0.58 15.72
C LEU A 25 -10.41 0.65 14.80
N SER A 26 -11.05 1.81 14.77
CA SER A 26 -12.17 2.09 13.86
C SER A 26 -12.08 3.49 13.27
N GLY A 27 -12.59 3.66 12.06
CA GLY A 27 -12.68 4.97 11.42
C GLY A 27 -13.90 5.77 11.90
N ALA A 28 -13.73 7.07 12.17
CA ALA A 28 -14.84 7.94 12.52
C ALA A 28 -15.67 8.30 11.28
N GLY A 29 -17.01 8.19 11.41
CA GLY A 29 -17.97 8.54 10.35
C GLY A 29 -18.16 7.44 9.30
N GLU A 30 -19.04 7.70 8.32
CA GLU A 30 -19.54 6.68 7.39
C GLU A 30 -18.74 6.55 6.08
N ARG A 31 -17.80 7.46 5.81
CA ARG A 31 -17.12 7.51 4.50
C ARG A 31 -15.97 6.52 4.36
N GLY A 32 -15.42 6.06 5.46
CA GLY A 32 -14.32 5.12 5.44
C GLY A 32 -13.46 5.14 6.71
N TYR A 33 -12.68 4.10 6.83
CA TYR A 33 -11.77 3.87 7.95
C TYR A 33 -10.64 4.91 7.98
N CYS A 34 -9.85 4.99 6.91
CA CYS A 34 -8.73 5.92 6.79
C CYS A 34 -8.33 6.11 5.32
N SER A 35 -7.96 7.32 4.94
CA SER A 35 -7.48 7.64 3.59
C SER A 35 -5.95 7.67 3.47
N GLY A 36 -5.22 7.16 4.46
CA GLY A 36 -3.77 7.18 4.54
C GLY A 36 -3.18 8.43 5.19
N ALA A 37 -1.88 8.59 5.08
CA ALA A 37 -1.12 9.71 5.60
C ALA A 37 -1.59 11.08 5.04
N ASP A 38 -1.33 12.16 5.76
CA ASP A 38 -1.50 13.51 5.21
C ASP A 38 -0.36 13.82 4.22
N ILE A 39 -0.56 13.37 2.98
CA ILE A 39 0.41 13.47 1.89
C ILE A 39 0.76 14.93 1.55
N ARG A 40 -0.11 15.89 1.86
CA ARG A 40 0.19 17.31 1.63
C ARG A 40 1.16 17.84 2.67
N GLU A 41 0.97 17.45 3.94
CA GLU A 41 1.90 17.75 5.03
C GLU A 41 3.27 17.15 4.71
N LEU A 42 3.31 15.85 4.38
CA LEU A 42 4.54 15.13 4.04
C LEU A 42 5.26 15.76 2.82
N ARG A 43 4.52 16.14 1.77
CA ARG A 43 5.10 16.84 0.61
C ARG A 43 5.72 18.17 1.00
N SER A 44 5.03 18.96 1.81
CA SER A 44 5.57 20.25 2.24
C SER A 44 6.87 20.08 3.01
N LEU A 45 6.89 19.08 3.89
CA LEU A 45 8.08 18.73 4.65
C LEU A 45 9.22 18.23 3.72
N ALA A 46 8.93 17.35 2.75
CA ALA A 46 9.93 16.86 1.80
C ALA A 46 10.55 17.95 0.92
N LEU A 47 9.78 19.00 0.59
CA LEU A 47 10.28 20.17 -0.17
C LEU A 47 11.18 21.07 0.68
N GLU A 48 10.97 21.16 1.99
CA GLU A 48 11.73 22.01 2.91
C GLU A 48 12.95 21.25 3.46
N ASP A 49 12.73 20.02 3.92
CA ASP A 49 13.74 19.16 4.55
C ASP A 49 13.42 17.68 4.32
N PRO A 50 14.01 17.06 3.28
CA PRO A 50 13.79 15.63 2.98
C PRO A 50 14.16 14.69 4.13
N GLU A 51 15.13 15.05 4.99
CA GLU A 51 15.50 14.23 6.15
C GLU A 51 14.37 14.23 7.20
N ALA A 52 13.83 15.42 7.50
CA ALA A 52 12.69 15.52 8.40
C ALA A 52 11.44 14.78 7.86
N ALA A 53 11.25 14.76 6.53
CA ALA A 53 10.20 13.97 5.90
C ALA A 53 10.45 12.45 6.05
N GLY A 54 11.69 12.00 5.95
CA GLY A 54 12.09 10.64 6.26
C GLY A 54 11.84 10.28 7.72
N ASP A 55 12.18 11.17 8.66
CA ASP A 55 11.93 10.98 10.09
C ASP A 55 10.42 10.91 10.41
N TRP A 56 9.59 11.62 9.66
CA TRP A 56 8.13 11.55 9.77
C TRP A 56 7.60 10.17 9.38
N LEU A 57 8.10 9.59 8.27
CA LEU A 57 7.77 8.22 7.87
C LEU A 57 8.28 7.19 8.89
N ASP A 58 9.51 7.34 9.38
CA ASP A 58 10.07 6.47 10.40
C ASP A 58 9.19 6.45 11.67
N PHE A 59 8.64 7.61 12.05
CA PHE A 59 7.70 7.70 13.16
C PHE A 59 6.37 6.96 12.89
N GLU A 60 5.83 7.03 11.67
CA GLU A 60 4.65 6.23 11.28
C GLU A 60 4.95 4.74 11.43
N TYR A 61 6.11 4.27 10.93
CA TYR A 61 6.52 2.87 11.02
C TYR A 61 6.81 2.42 12.48
N ASP A 62 7.24 3.32 13.36
CA ASP A 62 7.35 3.05 14.79
C ASP A 62 5.98 2.79 15.42
N VAL A 63 4.95 3.55 15.03
CA VAL A 63 3.58 3.33 15.50
C VAL A 63 3.04 2.00 14.98
N ASP A 64 3.28 1.65 13.72
CA ASP A 64 2.91 0.35 13.14
C ASP A 64 3.56 -0.80 13.91
N ALA A 65 4.86 -0.69 14.19
CA ALA A 65 5.60 -1.69 14.98
C ALA A 65 5.04 -1.82 16.40
N ALA A 66 4.67 -0.70 17.03
CA ALA A 66 4.08 -0.70 18.36
C ALA A 66 2.70 -1.39 18.39
N ILE A 67 1.86 -1.14 17.36
CA ILE A 67 0.56 -1.81 17.21
C ILE A 67 0.76 -3.33 16.99
N ALA A 68 1.74 -3.72 16.15
CA ALA A 68 2.05 -5.13 15.91
C ALA A 68 2.46 -5.88 17.20
N ALA A 69 3.02 -5.18 18.17
CA ALA A 69 3.42 -5.74 19.46
C ALA A 69 2.26 -5.87 20.48
N VAL A 70 1.09 -5.30 20.20
CA VAL A 70 -0.10 -5.42 21.05
C VAL A 70 -0.59 -6.87 21.08
N HIS A 71 -0.98 -7.35 22.29
CA HIS A 71 -1.33 -8.76 22.49
C HIS A 71 -2.60 -9.19 21.76
N SER A 72 -3.62 -8.32 21.73
CA SER A 72 -4.90 -8.56 21.05
C SER A 72 -5.48 -7.26 20.52
N GLY A 73 -6.41 -7.35 19.59
CA GLY A 73 -7.12 -6.18 19.04
C GLY A 73 -7.70 -6.45 17.67
N THR A 74 -8.70 -5.65 17.31
CA THR A 74 -9.42 -5.76 16.05
C THR A 74 -9.39 -4.42 15.30
N ALA A 75 -9.13 -4.47 14.01
CA ALA A 75 -9.37 -3.35 13.11
C ALA A 75 -10.72 -3.52 12.41
N HIS A 76 -11.55 -2.48 12.45
CA HIS A 76 -12.88 -2.47 11.82
C HIS A 76 -12.84 -1.58 10.58
N LEU A 77 -12.57 -2.20 9.43
CA LEU A 77 -12.47 -1.51 8.15
C LEU A 77 -13.84 -1.30 7.52
N HIS A 78 -14.10 -0.12 6.97
CA HIS A 78 -15.29 0.19 6.19
C HIS A 78 -15.01 1.27 5.16
N GLY A 79 -15.82 1.31 4.11
CA GLY A 79 -15.67 2.32 3.06
C GLY A 79 -14.22 2.45 2.59
N ILE A 80 -13.72 3.67 2.42
CA ILE A 80 -12.34 3.91 1.97
C ILE A 80 -11.33 3.56 3.07
N SER A 81 -10.43 2.61 2.76
CA SER A 81 -9.36 2.12 3.63
C SER A 81 -8.08 2.02 2.80
N MET A 82 -7.17 2.98 2.93
CA MET A 82 -6.02 3.15 2.02
C MET A 82 -4.75 3.60 2.73
N GLY A 83 -3.60 3.30 2.11
CA GLY A 83 -2.28 3.79 2.50
C GLY A 83 -1.92 3.51 3.96
N GLY A 84 -1.32 4.47 4.67
CA GLY A 84 -0.92 4.34 6.07
C GLY A 84 -2.02 3.82 7.01
N GLY A 85 -3.31 4.05 6.69
CA GLY A 85 -4.41 3.46 7.45
C GLY A 85 -4.41 1.93 7.44
N LEU A 86 -3.97 1.30 6.33
CA LEU A 86 -3.80 -0.14 6.26
C LEU A 86 -2.58 -0.60 7.07
N GLY A 87 -1.53 0.21 7.16
CA GLY A 87 -0.43 -0.03 8.06
C GLY A 87 -0.92 -0.30 9.47
N LEU A 88 -1.67 0.64 10.04
CA LEU A 88 -2.24 0.49 11.39
C LEU A 88 -3.15 -0.74 11.52
N ALA A 89 -4.04 -0.98 10.53
CA ALA A 89 -5.05 -2.03 10.59
C ALA A 89 -4.45 -3.44 10.51
N LEU A 90 -3.56 -3.67 9.53
CA LEU A 90 -2.97 -4.98 9.24
C LEU A 90 -1.94 -5.42 10.31
N ARG A 91 -1.64 -4.57 11.29
CA ARG A 91 -0.80 -4.91 12.46
C ARG A 91 -1.58 -5.59 13.56
N LEU A 92 -2.92 -5.43 13.60
CA LEU A 92 -3.76 -6.05 14.60
C LEU A 92 -3.97 -7.55 14.35
N LYS A 93 -4.41 -8.25 15.40
CA LYS A 93 -4.56 -9.72 15.36
C LYS A 93 -5.79 -10.17 14.57
N GLN A 94 -6.75 -9.27 14.41
CA GLN A 94 -7.96 -9.50 13.63
C GLN A 94 -8.29 -8.25 12.82
N VAL A 95 -8.64 -8.46 11.56
CA VAL A 95 -9.07 -7.41 10.64
C VAL A 95 -10.44 -7.78 10.10
N GLU A 96 -11.45 -7.03 10.52
CA GLU A 96 -12.82 -7.16 10.04
C GLU A 96 -13.08 -6.11 8.95
N ALA A 97 -13.73 -6.52 7.88
CA ALA A 97 -14.08 -5.65 6.77
C ALA A 97 -15.60 -5.60 6.61
N ARG A 98 -16.17 -4.39 6.58
CA ARG A 98 -17.57 -4.23 6.20
C ARG A 98 -17.75 -4.45 4.69
N GLU A 99 -18.91 -4.91 4.25
CA GLU A 99 -19.22 -5.22 2.84
C GLU A 99 -18.95 -4.06 1.88
N ASP A 100 -19.02 -2.80 2.36
CA ASP A 100 -18.76 -1.59 1.56
C ASP A 100 -17.28 -1.21 1.48
N LEU A 101 -16.36 -2.07 1.93
CA LEU A 101 -14.92 -1.82 1.90
C LEU A 101 -14.42 -1.49 0.48
N VAL A 102 -13.60 -0.46 0.40
CA VAL A 102 -12.77 -0.13 -0.77
C VAL A 102 -11.32 -0.03 -0.27
N LEU A 103 -10.57 -1.10 -0.44
CA LEU A 103 -9.19 -1.23 0.01
C LEU A 103 -8.22 -0.97 -1.14
N ALA A 104 -7.21 -0.15 -0.93
CA ALA A 104 -6.13 0.08 -1.91
C ALA A 104 -4.84 0.57 -1.27
N MET A 105 -3.72 0.31 -1.94
CA MET A 105 -2.42 0.96 -1.75
C MET A 105 -2.06 1.74 -3.03
N PRO A 106 -2.56 2.99 -3.19
CA PRO A 106 -2.49 3.72 -4.46
C PRO A 106 -1.19 4.51 -4.66
N GLU A 107 -0.17 4.25 -3.86
CA GLU A 107 1.06 5.04 -3.70
C GLU A 107 1.83 5.22 -5.02
N THR A 108 1.82 4.22 -5.92
CA THR A 108 2.48 4.32 -7.24
C THR A 108 1.90 5.43 -8.12
N GLY A 109 0.68 5.89 -7.82
CA GLY A 109 0.03 7.01 -8.49
C GLY A 109 0.51 8.39 -8.04
N ILE A 110 1.25 8.46 -6.93
CA ILE A 110 1.77 9.70 -6.35
C ILE A 110 3.30 9.70 -6.18
N GLY A 111 4.00 8.77 -6.83
CA GLY A 111 5.45 8.72 -6.76
C GLY A 111 6.01 8.09 -5.48
N LEU A 112 5.25 7.17 -4.84
CA LEU A 112 5.66 6.34 -3.71
C LEU A 112 5.44 4.86 -4.04
N TRP A 113 5.79 3.98 -3.12
CA TRP A 113 5.49 2.54 -3.15
C TRP A 113 4.51 2.20 -2.01
N PRO A 114 3.85 1.03 -2.02
CA PRO A 114 3.11 0.52 -0.87
C PRO A 114 4.04 0.25 0.31
N ASP A 115 4.05 1.13 1.29
CA ASP A 115 4.90 1.13 2.49
C ASP A 115 4.17 0.55 3.72
N VAL A 116 4.45 1.07 4.91
CA VAL A 116 3.82 0.74 6.21
C VAL A 116 3.80 -0.77 6.52
N GLY A 117 4.78 -1.50 6.04
CA GLY A 117 4.90 -2.94 6.22
C GLY A 117 3.94 -3.78 5.37
N VAL A 118 3.09 -3.16 4.53
CA VAL A 118 2.06 -3.89 3.76
C VAL A 118 2.65 -4.88 2.75
N SER A 119 3.88 -4.68 2.32
CA SER A 119 4.60 -5.64 1.47
C SER A 119 4.75 -7.01 2.14
N PHE A 120 4.67 -7.08 3.48
CA PHE A 120 4.65 -8.35 4.21
C PHE A 120 3.39 -9.16 3.91
N GLU A 121 2.21 -8.57 3.97
CA GLU A 121 0.94 -9.21 3.63
C GLU A 121 0.83 -9.47 2.13
N LEU A 122 1.19 -8.49 1.31
CA LEU A 122 1.14 -8.62 -0.15
C LEU A 122 2.04 -9.77 -0.66
N SER A 123 3.21 -9.97 -0.06
CA SER A 123 4.12 -11.06 -0.44
C SER A 123 3.53 -12.45 -0.17
N ARG A 124 2.53 -12.55 0.71
CA ARG A 124 1.85 -13.78 1.12
C ARG A 124 0.51 -13.99 0.43
N ALA A 125 0.03 -12.98 -0.30
CA ALA A 125 -1.19 -13.09 -1.09
C ALA A 125 -1.05 -14.17 -2.18
N PRO A 126 -2.13 -14.94 -2.45
CA PRO A 126 -2.05 -16.06 -3.37
C PRO A 126 -1.77 -15.61 -4.81
N ARG A 127 -1.10 -16.48 -5.60
CA ARG A 127 -0.98 -16.34 -7.06
C ARG A 127 -0.41 -14.99 -7.54
N TYR A 128 0.57 -14.44 -6.81
CA TYR A 128 1.21 -13.15 -7.11
C TYR A 128 0.25 -11.94 -7.12
N VAL A 129 -0.94 -12.08 -6.53
CA VAL A 129 -1.90 -10.97 -6.44
C VAL A 129 -1.31 -9.79 -5.67
N GLY A 130 -0.47 -10.04 -4.67
CA GLY A 130 0.22 -8.95 -3.98
C GLY A 130 1.13 -8.13 -4.88
N ARG A 131 1.87 -8.77 -5.79
CA ARG A 131 2.68 -8.07 -6.80
C ARG A 131 1.79 -7.21 -7.72
N HIS A 132 0.63 -7.76 -8.13
CA HIS A 132 -0.36 -7.05 -8.93
C HIS A 132 -0.90 -5.82 -8.20
N LEU A 133 -1.34 -5.97 -6.95
CA LEU A 133 -1.87 -4.86 -6.15
C LEU A 133 -0.83 -3.78 -5.90
N ALA A 134 0.41 -4.16 -5.58
CA ALA A 134 1.50 -3.23 -5.34
C ALA A 134 1.84 -2.39 -6.59
N MET A 135 1.96 -3.01 -7.76
CA MET A 135 2.31 -2.28 -8.99
C MET A 135 1.17 -1.40 -9.50
N THR A 136 -0.08 -1.81 -9.32
CA THR A 136 -1.25 -1.12 -9.88
C THR A 136 -1.83 -0.07 -8.96
N GLY A 137 -1.78 -0.28 -7.64
CA GLY A 137 -2.57 0.48 -6.70
C GLY A 137 -4.08 0.30 -6.89
N ALA A 138 -4.49 -0.83 -7.46
CA ALA A 138 -5.89 -1.11 -7.74
C ALA A 138 -6.70 -1.25 -6.45
N SER A 139 -7.92 -0.69 -6.46
CA SER A 139 -8.87 -0.89 -5.37
C SER A 139 -9.52 -2.26 -5.45
N ILE A 140 -9.71 -2.90 -4.31
CA ILE A 140 -10.42 -4.17 -4.16
C ILE A 140 -11.57 -4.04 -3.16
N ASP A 141 -12.59 -4.90 -3.31
CA ASP A 141 -13.71 -5.01 -2.39
C ASP A 141 -13.42 -5.96 -1.22
N ALA A 142 -14.33 -6.04 -0.26
CA ALA A 142 -14.21 -6.87 0.93
C ALA A 142 -14.01 -8.36 0.60
N ALA A 143 -14.74 -8.89 -0.40
CA ALA A 143 -14.61 -10.29 -0.82
C ALA A 143 -13.24 -10.59 -1.41
N SER A 144 -12.70 -9.67 -2.21
CA SER A 144 -11.35 -9.77 -2.78
C SER A 144 -10.26 -9.62 -1.70
N ALA A 145 -10.46 -8.74 -0.71
CA ALA A 145 -9.56 -8.57 0.42
C ALA A 145 -9.51 -9.83 1.30
N LEU A 146 -10.67 -10.47 1.56
CA LEU A 146 -10.76 -11.74 2.26
C LEU A 146 -10.06 -12.86 1.49
N TRP A 147 -10.30 -12.96 0.18
CA TRP A 147 -9.65 -13.96 -0.65
C TRP A 147 -8.13 -13.78 -0.74
N ALA A 148 -7.66 -12.52 -0.77
CA ALA A 148 -6.24 -12.18 -0.77
C ALA A 148 -5.55 -12.40 0.59
N GLY A 149 -6.31 -12.63 1.67
CA GLY A 149 -5.77 -12.77 3.02
C GLY A 149 -5.37 -11.45 3.68
N LEU A 150 -5.94 -10.33 3.21
CA LEU A 150 -5.72 -9.00 3.78
C LEU A 150 -6.73 -8.65 4.89
N VAL A 151 -7.83 -9.38 4.98
CA VAL A 151 -8.81 -9.29 6.07
C VAL A 151 -9.20 -10.70 6.50
N ASP A 152 -9.63 -10.86 7.75
CA ASP A 152 -9.95 -12.16 8.34
C ASP A 152 -11.44 -12.50 8.22
N GLU A 153 -12.29 -11.49 8.20
CA GLU A 153 -13.75 -11.66 8.15
C GLU A 153 -14.42 -10.49 7.43
N VAL A 154 -15.56 -10.80 6.78
CA VAL A 154 -16.45 -9.76 6.23
C VAL A 154 -17.71 -9.71 7.07
N VAL A 155 -18.11 -8.50 7.48
CA VAL A 155 -19.29 -8.25 8.31
C VAL A 155 -20.29 -7.32 7.61
N ASP A 156 -21.56 -7.44 7.97
CA ASP A 156 -22.61 -6.51 7.55
C ASP A 156 -22.55 -5.17 8.32
N ALA A 157 -23.47 -4.27 8.05
CA ALA A 157 -23.51 -2.95 8.70
C ALA A 157 -23.77 -3.01 10.21
N ASP A 158 -24.34 -4.11 10.70
CA ASP A 158 -24.64 -4.35 12.12
C ASP A 158 -23.49 -5.11 12.83
N GLY A 159 -22.43 -5.48 12.09
CA GLY A 159 -21.28 -6.21 12.62
C GLY A 159 -21.49 -7.73 12.71
N ASN A 160 -22.50 -8.29 12.04
CA ASN A 160 -22.65 -9.73 11.97
C ASN A 160 -21.87 -10.30 10.79
N PRO A 161 -21.38 -11.56 10.87
CA PRO A 161 -20.72 -12.22 9.73
C PRO A 161 -21.58 -12.15 8.46
N ALA A 162 -21.01 -11.64 7.36
CA ALA A 162 -21.69 -11.54 6.09
C ALA A 162 -21.56 -12.84 5.29
N ASP A 163 -22.61 -13.18 4.52
CA ASP A 163 -22.59 -14.35 3.62
C ASP A 163 -21.85 -13.99 2.31
N VAL A 164 -20.53 -14.04 2.35
CA VAL A 164 -19.65 -13.68 1.23
C VAL A 164 -18.92 -14.92 0.75
N ASP A 165 -18.98 -15.19 -0.56
CA ASP A 165 -18.16 -16.22 -1.20
C ASP A 165 -16.85 -15.60 -1.75
N PRO A 166 -15.72 -15.74 -1.05
CA PRO A 166 -14.47 -15.13 -1.46
C PRO A 166 -13.92 -15.69 -2.78
N VAL A 167 -14.25 -16.94 -3.15
CA VAL A 167 -13.77 -17.51 -4.43
C VAL A 167 -14.59 -17.04 -5.65
N ALA A 168 -15.74 -16.41 -5.42
CA ALA A 168 -16.53 -15.77 -6.46
C ALA A 168 -16.18 -14.29 -6.69
N CYS A 169 -15.21 -13.73 -5.96
CA CYS A 169 -14.79 -12.34 -6.13
C CYS A 169 -14.07 -12.08 -7.47
N GLN A 170 -13.92 -10.82 -7.86
CA GLN A 170 -13.26 -10.45 -9.12
C GLN A 170 -11.78 -10.85 -9.12
N LEU A 171 -11.08 -10.63 -8.02
CA LEU A 171 -9.65 -10.93 -7.90
C LEU A 171 -9.37 -12.43 -8.04
N ALA A 172 -10.24 -13.31 -7.48
CA ALA A 172 -10.13 -14.76 -7.65
C ALA A 172 -10.34 -15.19 -9.11
N ARG A 173 -11.29 -14.55 -9.82
CA ARG A 173 -11.50 -14.80 -11.27
C ARG A 173 -10.30 -14.41 -12.11
N ASP A 174 -9.62 -13.34 -11.74
CA ASP A 174 -8.47 -12.80 -12.47
C ASP A 174 -7.16 -13.49 -12.10
N ALA A 175 -7.13 -14.26 -11.03
CA ALA A 175 -5.93 -14.85 -10.44
C ALA A 175 -5.10 -15.71 -11.39
N VAL A 176 -5.72 -16.34 -12.42
CA VAL A 176 -4.98 -17.17 -13.38
C VAL A 176 -4.06 -16.32 -14.25
N TRP A 177 -4.60 -15.30 -14.92
CA TRP A 177 -3.76 -14.42 -15.75
C TRP A 177 -2.81 -13.55 -14.91
N ILE A 178 -3.22 -13.18 -13.66
CA ILE A 178 -2.32 -12.49 -12.73
C ILE A 178 -1.11 -13.37 -12.46
N GLN A 179 -1.31 -14.62 -12.05
CA GLN A 179 -0.22 -15.54 -11.77
C GLN A 179 0.73 -15.69 -12.97
N GLU A 180 0.19 -15.89 -14.16
CA GLU A 180 1.00 -16.09 -15.38
C GLU A 180 1.78 -14.83 -15.79
N CYS A 181 1.23 -13.64 -15.57
CA CYS A 181 1.89 -12.39 -15.94
C CYS A 181 2.93 -11.94 -14.91
N TYR A 182 2.67 -12.16 -13.61
CA TYR A 182 3.52 -11.68 -12.52
C TYR A 182 4.53 -12.72 -12.01
N ASP A 183 4.64 -13.88 -12.67
CA ASP A 183 5.70 -14.89 -12.43
C ASP A 183 7.01 -14.46 -13.10
N THR A 184 7.52 -13.31 -12.70
CA THR A 184 8.79 -12.71 -13.12
C THR A 184 9.14 -11.57 -12.19
N ASP A 185 10.44 -11.31 -12.03
CA ASP A 185 10.95 -10.19 -11.22
C ASP A 185 11.22 -8.94 -12.07
N ASP A 186 11.00 -9.02 -13.39
CA ASP A 186 11.16 -7.92 -14.33
C ASP A 186 9.82 -7.19 -14.55
N PRO A 187 9.68 -5.94 -14.06
CA PRO A 187 8.42 -5.18 -14.18
C PRO A 187 8.07 -4.84 -15.64
N VAL A 188 9.06 -4.74 -16.54
CA VAL A 188 8.82 -4.51 -17.97
C VAL A 188 8.23 -5.77 -18.61
N GLU A 189 8.75 -6.94 -18.24
CA GLU A 189 8.24 -8.22 -18.69
C GLU A 189 6.80 -8.48 -18.18
N VAL A 190 6.48 -8.07 -16.93
CA VAL A 190 5.09 -8.10 -16.42
C VAL A 190 4.17 -7.32 -17.36
N CYS A 191 4.53 -6.07 -17.67
CA CYS A 191 3.72 -5.20 -18.54
C CYS A 191 3.58 -5.77 -19.95
N ARG A 192 4.64 -6.35 -20.50
CA ARG A 192 4.61 -7.01 -21.81
C ARG A 192 3.65 -8.20 -21.79
N ARG A 193 3.74 -9.08 -20.80
CA ARG A 193 2.84 -10.23 -20.65
C ARG A 193 1.39 -9.82 -20.52
N LEU A 194 1.10 -8.78 -19.71
CA LEU A 194 -0.24 -8.23 -19.54
C LEU A 194 -0.81 -7.69 -20.87
N ALA A 195 -0.01 -6.98 -21.67
CA ALA A 195 -0.42 -6.41 -22.94
C ALA A 195 -0.74 -7.50 -23.99
N ASP A 196 -0.04 -8.63 -23.94
CA ASP A 196 -0.20 -9.74 -24.88
C ASP A 196 -1.38 -10.69 -24.53
N ARG A 197 -2.06 -10.48 -23.37
CA ARG A 197 -3.14 -11.36 -22.92
C ARG A 197 -4.42 -11.20 -23.75
N PRO A 198 -5.19 -12.29 -23.97
CA PRO A 198 -6.53 -12.20 -24.56
C PRO A 198 -7.57 -11.56 -23.65
N GLU A 199 -7.37 -11.62 -22.32
CA GLU A 199 -8.26 -11.02 -21.32
C GLU A 199 -8.18 -9.48 -21.39
N GLU A 200 -9.34 -8.83 -21.55
CA GLU A 200 -9.42 -7.38 -21.59
C GLU A 200 -8.95 -6.75 -20.27
N ALA A 201 -9.23 -7.39 -19.15
CA ALA A 201 -8.81 -6.94 -17.82
C ALA A 201 -7.29 -6.84 -17.73
N ALA A 202 -6.54 -7.83 -18.22
CA ALA A 202 -5.08 -7.82 -18.22
C ALA A 202 -4.53 -6.66 -19.08
N ARG A 203 -5.06 -6.45 -20.29
CA ARG A 203 -4.62 -5.33 -21.14
C ARG A 203 -4.95 -3.96 -20.53
N LYS A 204 -6.11 -3.82 -19.87
CA LYS A 204 -6.44 -2.60 -19.13
C LYS A 204 -5.46 -2.36 -17.97
N THR A 205 -5.04 -3.44 -17.29
CA THR A 205 -4.02 -3.36 -16.23
C THR A 205 -2.69 -2.86 -16.78
N ALA A 206 -2.23 -3.34 -17.95
CA ALA A 206 -1.01 -2.81 -18.57
C ALA A 206 -1.11 -1.31 -18.84
N GLY A 207 -2.25 -0.86 -19.40
CA GLY A 207 -2.51 0.57 -19.62
C GLY A 207 -2.59 1.38 -18.33
N HIS A 208 -3.12 0.80 -17.27
CA HIS A 208 -3.18 1.44 -15.97
C HIS A 208 -1.79 1.61 -15.33
N ILE A 209 -0.95 0.57 -15.36
CA ILE A 209 0.44 0.64 -14.87
C ILE A 209 1.21 1.73 -15.62
N ALA A 210 1.01 1.87 -16.94
CA ALA A 210 1.66 2.90 -17.74
C ALA A 210 1.30 4.35 -17.33
N THR A 211 0.26 4.55 -16.51
CA THR A 211 -0.10 5.86 -15.94
C THR A 211 0.53 6.12 -14.58
N ARG A 212 1.20 5.14 -13.98
CA ARG A 212 1.83 5.24 -12.66
C ARG A 212 3.25 5.78 -12.78
N CYS A 213 3.83 6.18 -11.65
CA CYS A 213 5.24 6.56 -11.58
C CYS A 213 6.13 5.35 -11.92
N PRO A 214 6.95 5.41 -12.98
CA PRO A 214 7.73 4.25 -13.40
C PRO A 214 8.69 3.73 -12.32
N LEU A 215 9.41 4.63 -11.63
CA LEU A 215 10.30 4.25 -10.54
C LEU A 215 9.53 3.57 -9.40
N SER A 216 8.40 4.15 -8.99
CA SER A 216 7.55 3.60 -7.94
C SER A 216 7.04 2.20 -8.27
N VAL A 217 6.60 1.96 -9.51
CA VAL A 217 6.15 0.64 -9.97
C VAL A 217 7.26 -0.40 -9.88
N ALA A 218 8.47 -0.04 -10.33
CA ALA A 218 9.62 -0.95 -10.27
C ALA A 218 10.02 -1.26 -8.82
N VAL A 219 10.06 -0.25 -7.96
CA VAL A 219 10.37 -0.41 -6.53
C VAL A 219 9.27 -1.19 -5.81
N ALA A 220 7.99 -0.96 -6.10
CA ALA A 220 6.88 -1.68 -5.50
C ALA A 220 6.96 -3.20 -5.76
N LEU A 221 7.27 -3.60 -7.01
CA LEU A 221 7.51 -5.01 -7.33
C LEU A 221 8.70 -5.57 -6.55
N ALA A 222 9.82 -4.86 -6.55
CA ALA A 222 11.04 -5.29 -5.86
C ALA A 222 10.83 -5.40 -4.33
N ALA A 223 10.07 -4.49 -3.72
CA ALA A 223 9.75 -4.52 -2.30
C ALA A 223 8.91 -5.76 -1.92
N VAL A 224 7.87 -6.10 -2.71
CA VAL A 224 7.08 -7.31 -2.47
C VAL A 224 7.94 -8.56 -2.64
N ILE A 225 8.78 -8.66 -3.67
CA ILE A 225 9.69 -9.78 -3.88
C ILE A 225 10.66 -9.92 -2.70
N LYS A 226 11.24 -8.81 -2.23
CA LYS A 226 12.14 -8.80 -1.06
C LYS A 226 11.41 -9.31 0.19
N ALA A 227 10.14 -8.90 0.38
CA ALA A 227 9.31 -9.32 1.50
C ALA A 227 8.94 -10.83 1.47
N GLU A 228 8.98 -11.50 0.30
CA GLU A 228 8.74 -12.96 0.20
C GLU A 228 9.77 -13.77 1.03
N SER A 229 10.99 -13.28 1.17
CA SER A 229 12.06 -13.91 1.95
C SER A 229 12.29 -13.29 3.33
N ALA A 230 11.54 -12.25 3.68
CA ALA A 230 11.69 -11.58 4.96
C ALA A 230 11.31 -12.50 6.14
N SER A 231 12.11 -12.46 7.20
CA SER A 231 11.92 -13.25 8.43
C SER A 231 10.69 -12.80 9.24
N GLY A 232 10.21 -11.58 9.02
CA GLY A 232 9.05 -11.01 9.69
C GLY A 232 8.82 -9.56 9.31
N LEU A 233 7.77 -8.98 9.88
CA LEU A 233 7.37 -7.60 9.66
C LEU A 233 8.50 -6.60 9.95
N ALA A 234 9.29 -6.81 11.01
CA ALA A 234 10.35 -5.88 11.38
C ALA A 234 11.37 -5.67 10.25
N GLU A 235 11.72 -6.74 9.51
CA GLU A 235 12.63 -6.65 8.37
C GLU A 235 12.01 -5.88 7.20
N VAL A 236 10.69 -5.99 7.01
CA VAL A 236 9.97 -5.22 5.99
C VAL A 236 9.92 -3.74 6.38
N LEU A 237 9.62 -3.41 7.64
CA LEU A 237 9.63 -2.02 8.11
C LEU A 237 11.03 -1.39 8.01
N GLU A 238 12.12 -2.13 8.25
CA GLU A 238 13.47 -1.62 8.00
C GLU A 238 13.72 -1.35 6.52
N THR A 239 13.16 -2.18 5.63
CA THR A 239 13.19 -1.91 4.18
C THR A 239 12.41 -0.65 3.85
N ASP A 240 11.24 -0.45 4.45
CA ASP A 240 10.42 0.75 4.26
C ASP A 240 11.13 2.01 4.75
N ARG A 241 11.86 1.96 5.88
CA ARG A 241 12.69 3.10 6.33
C ARG A 241 13.73 3.50 5.29
N ALA A 242 14.44 2.53 4.73
CA ALA A 242 15.43 2.79 3.68
C ALA A 242 14.80 3.42 2.44
N LEU A 243 13.68 2.83 1.96
CA LEU A 243 12.93 3.34 0.82
C LEU A 243 12.34 4.74 1.10
N GLY A 244 11.78 4.96 2.30
CA GLY A 244 11.20 6.24 2.70
C GLY A 244 12.21 7.38 2.58
N ARG A 245 13.41 7.20 3.12
CA ARG A 245 14.49 8.18 3.00
C ARG A 245 14.89 8.44 1.54
N SER A 246 14.93 7.39 0.72
CA SER A 246 15.24 7.51 -0.71
C SER A 246 14.15 8.27 -1.48
N PHE A 247 12.87 7.95 -1.24
CA PHE A 247 11.75 8.61 -1.91
C PHE A 247 11.56 10.07 -1.46
N MET A 248 11.84 10.40 -0.20
CA MET A 248 11.74 11.80 0.26
C MET A 248 12.80 12.70 -0.37
N ARG A 249 13.92 12.14 -0.83
CA ARG A 249 14.95 12.86 -1.59
C ARG A 249 14.68 12.86 -3.11
N ASP A 250 13.75 12.02 -3.60
CA ASP A 250 13.39 11.92 -5.01
C ASP A 250 12.30 12.92 -5.40
N SER A 251 12.37 13.46 -6.62
CA SER A 251 11.43 14.48 -7.08
C SER A 251 10.03 13.94 -7.40
N ASP A 252 9.91 12.65 -7.73
CA ASP A 252 8.67 12.07 -8.24
C ASP A 252 7.55 12.07 -7.19
N PHE A 253 7.87 11.92 -5.90
CA PHE A 253 6.88 12.06 -4.84
C PHE A 253 6.26 13.46 -4.83
N CYS A 254 7.09 14.49 -4.79
CA CYS A 254 6.60 15.88 -4.74
C CYS A 254 5.79 16.23 -5.99
N GLU A 255 6.20 15.73 -7.16
CA GLU A 255 5.50 15.93 -8.43
C GLU A 255 4.17 15.17 -8.48
N GLY A 256 4.14 13.92 -8.07
CA GLY A 256 2.92 13.12 -8.03
C GLY A 256 1.85 13.74 -7.11
N VAL A 257 2.25 14.18 -5.93
CA VAL A 257 1.35 14.87 -5.00
C VAL A 257 0.90 16.22 -5.58
N ARG A 258 1.78 16.98 -6.25
CA ARG A 258 1.39 18.20 -6.97
C ARG A 258 0.25 17.90 -7.94
N ALA A 259 0.48 16.94 -8.84
CA ALA A 259 -0.45 16.64 -9.93
C ALA A 259 -1.80 16.11 -9.42
N GLN A 260 -1.81 15.27 -8.38
CA GLN A 260 -3.03 14.63 -7.89
C GLN A 260 -3.81 15.46 -6.88
N LEU A 261 -3.14 16.19 -6.00
CA LEU A 261 -3.76 16.78 -4.82
C LEU A 261 -3.67 18.31 -4.75
N VAL A 262 -2.61 18.91 -5.30
CA VAL A 262 -2.39 20.36 -5.24
C VAL A 262 -3.04 21.03 -6.45
N ASP A 263 -2.47 20.83 -7.65
CA ASP A 263 -2.94 21.41 -8.91
C ASP A 263 -4.14 20.66 -9.48
N LYS A 264 -4.23 19.37 -9.20
CA LYS A 264 -5.28 18.44 -9.66
C LYS A 264 -5.42 18.35 -11.18
N ASP A 265 -4.33 18.64 -11.89
CA ASP A 265 -4.25 18.51 -13.34
C ASP A 265 -4.14 17.05 -13.79
N ARG A 266 -3.78 16.13 -12.87
CA ARG A 266 -3.59 14.69 -13.12
C ARG A 266 -2.59 14.40 -14.22
N ASN A 267 -1.62 15.28 -14.40
CA ASN A 267 -0.59 15.20 -15.42
C ASN A 267 0.79 15.32 -14.77
N PRO A 268 1.26 14.29 -14.06
CA PRO A 268 2.59 14.31 -13.44
C PRO A 268 3.68 14.19 -14.50
N HIS A 269 4.78 14.89 -14.27
CA HIS A 269 6.00 14.83 -15.05
C HIS A 269 7.05 14.00 -14.29
N TRP A 270 7.01 12.69 -14.50
CA TRP A 270 7.90 11.75 -13.83
C TRP A 270 9.34 11.89 -14.32
N SER A 271 10.31 11.53 -13.50
CA SER A 271 11.74 11.52 -13.83
C SER A 271 12.11 10.53 -14.95
N HIS A 272 11.30 9.51 -15.15
CA HIS A 272 11.41 8.52 -16.22
C HIS A 272 10.13 8.54 -17.08
N GLU A 273 10.28 8.49 -18.41
CA GLU A 273 9.13 8.53 -19.33
C GLU A 273 8.33 7.23 -19.32
N SER A 274 9.01 6.10 -19.09
CA SER A 274 8.38 4.78 -19.05
C SER A 274 9.12 3.86 -18.08
N LEU A 275 8.48 2.73 -17.78
CA LEU A 275 9.07 1.70 -16.92
C LEU A 275 10.36 1.10 -17.52
N ALA A 276 10.46 1.04 -18.85
CA ALA A 276 11.65 0.56 -19.54
C ALA A 276 12.85 1.52 -19.42
N ASP A 277 12.63 2.78 -19.07
CA ASP A 277 13.67 3.78 -18.89
C ASP A 277 14.25 3.78 -17.46
N VAL A 278 13.64 3.01 -16.53
CA VAL A 278 14.13 2.89 -15.15
C VAL A 278 15.31 1.91 -15.12
N PRO A 279 16.54 2.37 -14.83
CA PRO A 279 17.68 1.46 -14.74
C PRO A 279 17.55 0.54 -13.52
N ALA A 280 17.87 -0.75 -13.65
CA ALA A 280 17.86 -1.70 -12.51
C ALA A 280 18.70 -1.18 -11.34
N ARG A 281 19.87 -0.60 -11.61
CA ARG A 281 20.72 0.05 -10.60
C ARG A 281 19.98 1.15 -9.83
N ARG A 282 19.11 1.94 -10.49
CA ARG A 282 18.32 2.98 -9.79
C ARG A 282 17.35 2.38 -8.79
N VAL A 283 16.74 1.23 -9.14
CA VAL A 283 15.89 0.49 -8.20
C VAL A 283 16.70 -0.02 -7.00
N GLU A 284 17.88 -0.59 -7.23
CA GLU A 284 18.78 -1.07 -6.16
C GLU A 284 19.20 0.07 -5.21
N GLU A 285 19.57 1.23 -5.75
CA GLU A 285 19.94 2.42 -4.99
C GLU A 285 18.82 2.92 -4.07
N MET A 286 17.55 2.70 -4.40
CA MET A 286 16.42 3.08 -3.54
C MET A 286 16.42 2.31 -2.21
N PHE A 287 16.93 1.08 -2.20
CA PHE A 287 17.00 0.24 -1.01
C PHE A 287 18.24 0.47 -0.14
N ASP A 288 19.18 1.30 -0.59
CA ASP A 288 20.41 1.63 0.13
C ASP A 288 20.60 3.15 0.16
N PRO A 289 19.91 3.86 1.06
CA PRO A 289 20.06 5.31 1.21
C PRO A 289 21.39 5.63 1.90
N SER A 290 22.49 5.60 1.16
CA SER A 290 23.82 6.06 1.64
C SER A 290 23.94 7.59 1.69
#